data_afacf41949b52c754c1d09397173f4c8
#
_entry.id   afacf41949b52c754c1d09397173f4c8
#
_cell.length_a   1.000
_cell.length_b   1.000
_cell.length_c   1.000
_cell.angle_alpha   90.00
_cell.angle_beta   90.00
_cell.angle_gamma   90.00
#
_symmetry.space_group_name_H-M   'P 1'
#
loop_
_entity.id
_entity.type
_entity.pdbx_description
1 polymer ?
#
loop_
_entity_poly.entity_id
_entity_poly.type
_entity_poly.pdbx_seq_one_letter_code
_entity_poly.pdbx_strand_id
1 'polypeptide(L)'
;MERLLALDQASVITGYAIFENDKLITYGKIKLEDEEIGPRLLTLRNEIKKLIDENNITTVAFEDIQMQASVGNNVKTFKVLANVYGVILELCEELQLKYKIVSSNTWKSTLKIKGKNRAEQKRNAQNYVQERYSVNCTQDEADAICIGSHMCISEAGISWAD
;
A
#
# COMPACT_ATOMS: atom_id res chain seq x y z
N MET A 1 19.63 -5.31 -6.81
CA MET A 1 19.20 -4.24 -5.89
C MET A 1 17.69 -4.36 -5.70
N GLU A 2 17.28 -4.59 -4.48
CA GLU A 2 15.85 -4.80 -4.18
C GLU A 2 15.12 -3.46 -4.09
N ARG A 3 14.08 -3.31 -4.89
CA ARG A 3 13.19 -2.16 -4.83
C ARG A 3 11.77 -2.60 -4.53
N LEU A 4 11.22 -2.05 -3.48
CA LEU A 4 9.89 -2.35 -2.97
C LEU A 4 8.92 -1.22 -3.34
N LEU A 5 7.79 -1.61 -3.93
CA LEU A 5 6.62 -0.73 -4.07
C LEU A 5 5.60 -1.15 -3.01
N ALA A 6 5.28 -0.24 -2.10
CA ALA A 6 4.22 -0.43 -1.12
C ALA A 6 2.98 0.36 -1.54
N LEU A 7 1.82 -0.27 -1.44
CA LEU A 7 0.53 0.29 -1.87
C LEU A 7 -0.48 0.26 -0.74
N ASP A 8 -1.10 1.40 -0.49
CA ASP A 8 -2.36 1.52 0.24
C ASP A 8 -3.47 1.70 -0.81
N GLN A 9 -3.91 0.56 -1.35
CA GLN A 9 -4.80 0.55 -2.51
C GLN A 9 -6.24 0.88 -2.15
N ALA A 10 -6.86 1.67 -2.99
CA ALA A 10 -8.28 1.99 -2.93
C ALA A 10 -8.81 2.31 -4.33
N SER A 11 -10.12 2.44 -4.45
CA SER A 11 -10.76 2.65 -5.76
C SER A 11 -10.74 4.09 -6.24
N VAL A 12 -10.43 5.05 -5.37
CA VAL A 12 -10.40 6.48 -5.71
C VAL A 12 -8.98 7.04 -5.57
N ILE A 13 -8.37 6.87 -4.41
CA ILE A 13 -7.00 7.32 -4.16
C ILE A 13 -6.19 6.15 -3.65
N THR A 14 -5.12 5.80 -4.34
CA THR A 14 -4.16 4.80 -3.91
C THR A 14 -2.86 5.50 -3.52
N GLY A 15 -2.46 5.36 -2.26
CA GLY A 15 -1.16 5.81 -1.81
C GLY A 15 -0.07 4.84 -2.25
N TYR A 16 1.12 5.34 -2.55
CA TYR A 16 2.27 4.50 -2.85
C TYR A 16 3.54 5.03 -2.22
N ALA A 17 4.47 4.12 -1.96
CA ALA A 17 5.80 4.44 -1.49
C ALA A 17 6.81 3.47 -2.11
N ILE A 18 7.98 3.97 -2.45
CA ILE A 18 9.06 3.16 -3.04
C ILE A 18 10.26 3.19 -2.11
N PHE A 19 10.75 2.01 -1.79
CA PHE A 19 11.91 1.81 -0.92
C PHE A 19 13.02 1.10 -1.68
N GLU A 20 14.24 1.45 -1.35
CA GLU A 20 15.45 0.77 -1.81
C GLU A 20 16.36 0.52 -0.62
N ASN A 21 16.61 -0.75 -0.31
CA ASN A 21 17.47 -1.12 0.81
C ASN A 21 17.11 -0.36 2.11
N ASP A 22 15.85 -0.42 2.51
CA ASP A 22 15.29 0.22 3.70
C ASP A 22 15.22 1.75 3.69
N LYS A 23 15.57 2.38 2.57
CA LYS A 23 15.45 3.83 2.41
C LYS A 23 14.21 4.19 1.61
N LEU A 24 13.45 5.13 2.12
CA LEU A 24 12.34 5.71 1.37
C LEU A 24 12.91 6.57 0.22
N ILE A 25 12.62 6.18 -1.01
CA ILE A 25 13.12 6.87 -2.22
C ILE A 25 12.12 7.91 -2.70
N THR A 26 10.87 7.52 -2.81
CA THR A 26 9.80 8.43 -3.22
C THR A 26 8.45 7.90 -2.72
N TYR A 27 7.46 8.75 -2.75
CA TYR A 27 6.09 8.42 -2.38
C TYR A 27 5.13 9.35 -3.12
N GLY A 28 3.88 8.98 -3.13
CA GLY A 28 2.84 9.79 -3.77
C GLY A 28 1.50 9.10 -3.72
N LYS A 29 0.60 9.56 -4.57
CA LYS A 29 -0.74 8.98 -4.67
C LYS A 29 -1.20 8.95 -6.12
N ILE A 30 -2.00 7.94 -6.44
CA ILE A 30 -2.70 7.78 -7.72
C ILE A 30 -4.14 8.16 -7.45
N LYS A 31 -4.62 9.21 -8.10
CA LYS A 31 -6.02 9.64 -8.02
C LYS A 31 -6.74 9.22 -9.28
N LEU A 32 -7.85 8.49 -9.12
CA LEU A 32 -8.64 7.98 -10.22
C LEU A 32 -9.91 8.82 -10.38
N GLU A 33 -10.15 9.30 -11.58
CA GLU A 33 -11.28 10.18 -11.89
C GLU A 33 -12.39 9.49 -12.70
N ASP A 34 -12.12 8.28 -13.19
CA ASP A 34 -13.12 7.49 -13.91
C ASP A 34 -14.32 7.19 -13.01
N GLU A 35 -15.52 7.40 -13.52
CA GLU A 35 -16.75 7.18 -12.75
C GLU A 35 -17.08 5.69 -12.61
N GLU A 36 -16.87 4.92 -13.68
CA GLU A 36 -17.15 3.50 -13.71
C GLU A 36 -15.98 2.65 -13.22
N ILE A 37 -16.30 1.52 -12.59
CA ILE A 37 -15.29 0.65 -11.98
C ILE A 37 -14.35 0.02 -13.01
N GLY A 38 -14.85 -0.43 -14.17
CA GLY A 38 -14.01 -1.05 -15.19
C GLY A 38 -12.89 -0.15 -15.67
N PRO A 39 -13.20 1.04 -16.24
CA PRO A 39 -12.17 2.02 -16.63
C PRO A 39 -11.24 2.43 -15.49
N ARG A 40 -11.80 2.58 -14.28
CA ARG A 40 -11.01 2.92 -13.09
C ARG A 40 -9.95 1.88 -12.76
N LEU A 41 -10.33 0.60 -12.82
CA LEU A 41 -9.39 -0.51 -12.59
C LEU A 41 -8.30 -0.55 -13.66
N LEU A 42 -8.67 -0.31 -14.90
CA LEU A 42 -7.69 -0.28 -16.00
C LEU A 42 -6.69 0.87 -15.83
N THR A 43 -7.18 2.06 -15.46
CA THR A 43 -6.32 3.22 -15.19
C THR A 43 -5.39 2.92 -14.02
N LEU A 44 -5.91 2.37 -12.93
CA LEU A 44 -5.10 1.99 -11.77
C LEU A 44 -4.01 0.99 -12.14
N ARG A 45 -4.38 -0.07 -12.88
CA ARG A 45 -3.43 -1.09 -13.32
C ARG A 45 -2.31 -0.48 -14.15
N ASN A 46 -2.65 0.39 -15.08
CA ASN A 46 -1.67 1.06 -15.95
C ASN A 46 -0.74 1.99 -15.17
N GLU A 47 -1.27 2.74 -14.21
CA GLU A 47 -0.47 3.62 -13.35
C GLU A 47 0.48 2.84 -12.45
N ILE A 48 0.02 1.73 -11.85
CA ILE A 48 0.88 0.86 -11.04
C ILE A 48 1.95 0.21 -11.92
N LYS A 49 1.59 -0.29 -13.10
CA LYS A 49 2.55 -0.87 -14.04
C LYS A 49 3.63 0.14 -14.43
N LYS A 50 3.24 1.38 -14.67
CA LYS A 50 4.17 2.47 -14.96
C LYS A 50 5.15 2.70 -13.82
N LEU A 51 4.67 2.75 -12.56
CA LEU A 51 5.54 2.87 -11.40
C LEU A 51 6.52 1.71 -11.30
N ILE A 52 6.06 0.49 -11.57
CA ILE A 52 6.90 -0.71 -11.56
C ILE A 52 8.00 -0.63 -12.61
N ASP A 53 7.64 -0.29 -13.84
CA ASP A 53 8.59 -0.22 -14.96
C ASP A 53 9.60 0.92 -14.79
N GLU A 54 9.14 2.11 -14.43
CA GLU A 54 10.00 3.30 -14.31
C GLU A 54 10.98 3.22 -13.12
N ASN A 55 10.60 2.47 -12.09
CA ASN A 55 11.40 2.39 -10.86
C ASN A 55 12.10 1.04 -10.67
N ASN A 56 12.04 0.15 -11.65
CA ASN A 56 12.65 -1.19 -11.59
C ASN A 56 12.24 -1.95 -10.30
N ILE A 57 10.95 -1.96 -10.02
CA ILE A 57 10.39 -2.62 -8.84
C ILE A 57 10.59 -4.12 -8.94
N THR A 58 11.04 -4.74 -7.86
CA THR A 58 11.26 -6.19 -7.75
C THR A 58 10.24 -6.86 -6.84
N THR A 59 9.69 -6.12 -5.89
CA THR A 59 8.72 -6.64 -4.92
C THR A 59 7.58 -5.62 -4.71
N VAL A 60 6.36 -6.12 -4.59
CA VAL A 60 5.19 -5.30 -4.28
C VAL A 60 4.59 -5.76 -2.95
N ALA A 61 4.29 -4.81 -2.07
CA ALA A 61 3.52 -5.06 -0.85
C ALA A 61 2.22 -4.26 -0.91
N PHE A 62 1.12 -4.91 -0.60
CA PHE A 62 -0.18 -4.23 -0.57
C PHE A 62 -1.06 -4.76 0.55
N GLU A 63 -2.08 -3.98 0.92
CA GLU A 63 -2.89 -4.27 2.08
C GLU A 63 -3.93 -5.35 1.81
N ASP A 64 -4.14 -6.22 2.79
CA ASP A 64 -5.23 -7.20 2.74
C ASP A 64 -6.58 -6.52 2.95
N ILE A 65 -7.62 -7.11 2.40
CA ILE A 65 -8.99 -6.62 2.56
C ILE A 65 -9.55 -7.17 3.86
N GLN A 66 -10.09 -6.27 4.70
CA GLN A 66 -10.79 -6.67 5.91
C GLN A 66 -12.27 -6.33 5.78
N MET A 67 -13.11 -7.32 6.03
CA MET A 67 -14.53 -7.12 6.13
C MET A 67 -14.87 -6.58 7.53
N GLN A 68 -15.27 -5.31 7.59
CA GLN A 68 -15.70 -4.72 8.85
C GLN A 68 -17.15 -5.12 9.12
N ALA A 69 -17.34 -5.96 10.12
CA ALA A 69 -18.66 -6.49 10.48
C ALA A 69 -19.61 -5.45 11.10
N SER A 70 -19.13 -4.27 11.45
CA SER A 70 -19.87 -3.31 12.29
C SER A 70 -20.64 -2.24 11.52
N VAL A 71 -20.51 -2.15 10.22
CA VAL A 71 -21.20 -1.11 9.45
C VAL A 71 -22.03 -1.78 8.37
N GLY A 72 -23.35 -1.72 8.52
CA GLY A 72 -24.29 -2.24 7.55
C GLY A 72 -23.95 -1.74 6.15
N ASN A 73 -23.99 -2.63 5.16
CA ASN A 73 -23.83 -2.34 3.74
C ASN A 73 -22.40 -2.30 3.17
N ASN A 74 -21.49 -3.02 3.77
CA ASN A 74 -20.12 -3.08 3.27
C ASN A 74 -19.88 -4.05 2.11
N VAL A 75 -20.94 -4.75 1.64
CA VAL A 75 -20.80 -5.68 0.51
C VAL A 75 -20.39 -4.95 -0.76
N LYS A 76 -20.95 -3.79 -1.04
CA LYS A 76 -20.59 -2.99 -2.22
C LYS A 76 -19.15 -2.49 -2.13
N THR A 77 -18.77 -1.94 -1.00
CA THR A 77 -17.41 -1.47 -0.74
C THR A 77 -16.42 -2.64 -0.80
N PHE A 78 -16.77 -3.76 -0.19
CA PHE A 78 -15.94 -4.96 -0.24
C PHE A 78 -15.71 -5.45 -1.67
N LYS A 79 -16.75 -5.50 -2.49
CA LYS A 79 -16.63 -5.89 -3.91
C LYS A 79 -15.66 -4.99 -4.67
N VAL A 80 -15.75 -3.68 -4.47
CA VAL A 80 -14.87 -2.71 -5.11
C VAL A 80 -13.41 -2.93 -4.66
N LEU A 81 -13.18 -3.10 -3.37
CA LEU A 81 -11.85 -3.39 -2.84
C LEU A 81 -11.30 -4.73 -3.33
N ALA A 82 -12.18 -5.75 -3.45
CA ALA A 82 -11.80 -7.04 -3.99
C ALA A 82 -11.37 -6.94 -5.46
N ASN A 83 -12.05 -6.12 -6.25
CA ASN A 83 -11.68 -5.86 -7.64
C ASN A 83 -10.28 -5.21 -7.72
N VAL A 84 -10.02 -4.20 -6.90
CA VAL A 84 -8.72 -3.53 -6.84
C VAL A 84 -7.64 -4.52 -6.42
N TYR A 85 -7.89 -5.29 -5.38
CA TYR A 85 -6.99 -6.33 -4.89
C TYR A 85 -6.65 -7.35 -5.97
N GLY A 86 -7.65 -7.86 -6.68
CA GLY A 86 -7.48 -8.85 -7.74
C GLY A 86 -6.67 -8.31 -8.92
N VAL A 87 -6.87 -7.06 -9.28
CA VAL A 87 -6.10 -6.40 -10.35
C VAL A 87 -4.62 -6.31 -10.00
N ILE A 88 -4.30 -5.92 -8.77
CA ILE A 88 -2.90 -5.84 -8.32
C ILE A 88 -2.27 -7.23 -8.27
N LEU A 89 -2.98 -8.21 -7.74
CA LEU A 89 -2.52 -9.58 -7.66
C LEU A 89 -2.20 -10.14 -9.04
N GLU A 90 -3.12 -9.98 -10.00
CA GLU A 90 -2.95 -10.43 -11.37
C GLU A 90 -1.78 -9.73 -12.06
N LEU A 91 -1.62 -8.42 -11.86
CA LEU A 91 -0.51 -7.66 -12.43
C LEU A 91 0.85 -8.18 -11.91
N CYS A 92 0.94 -8.49 -10.62
CA CYS A 92 2.15 -9.07 -10.04
C CYS A 92 2.49 -10.42 -10.68
N GLU A 93 1.50 -11.26 -10.92
CA GLU A 93 1.69 -12.55 -11.59
C GLU A 93 2.14 -12.37 -13.05
N GLU A 94 1.50 -11.48 -13.80
CA GLU A 94 1.89 -11.18 -15.19
C GLU A 94 3.34 -10.74 -15.29
N LEU A 95 3.77 -9.87 -14.39
CA LEU A 95 5.13 -9.31 -14.38
C LEU A 95 6.14 -10.18 -13.63
N GLN A 96 5.72 -11.32 -13.11
CA GLN A 96 6.56 -12.26 -12.34
C GLN A 96 7.27 -11.58 -11.17
N LEU A 97 6.57 -10.69 -10.47
CA LEU A 97 7.08 -9.99 -9.31
C LEU A 97 6.82 -10.78 -8.04
N LYS A 98 7.75 -10.69 -7.10
CA LYS A 98 7.47 -11.10 -5.72
C LYS A 98 6.44 -10.15 -5.13
N TYR A 99 5.52 -10.66 -4.32
CA TYR A 99 4.56 -9.80 -3.64
C TYR A 99 4.23 -10.32 -2.25
N LYS A 100 3.81 -9.42 -1.38
CA LYS A 100 3.34 -9.74 -0.04
C LYS A 100 2.08 -8.95 0.29
N ILE A 101 1.12 -9.67 0.85
CA ILE A 101 -0.13 -9.10 1.31
C ILE A 101 -0.02 -8.89 2.82
N VAL A 102 -0.24 -7.65 3.27
CA VAL A 102 -0.02 -7.25 4.66
C VAL A 102 -1.33 -6.76 5.26
N SER A 103 -1.75 -7.32 6.39
CA SER A 103 -2.95 -6.84 7.06
C SER A 103 -2.69 -5.51 7.77
N SER A 104 -3.71 -4.68 7.84
CA SER A 104 -3.67 -3.40 8.56
C SER A 104 -3.23 -3.59 10.02
N ASN A 105 -3.77 -4.59 10.70
CA ASN A 105 -3.40 -4.88 12.09
C ASN A 105 -1.93 -5.26 12.23
N THR A 106 -1.40 -5.98 11.25
CA THR A 106 0.00 -6.42 11.27
C THR A 106 0.96 -5.25 11.18
N TRP A 107 0.82 -4.36 10.18
CA TRP A 107 1.74 -3.26 10.06
C TRP A 107 1.59 -2.22 11.19
N LYS A 108 0.36 -1.98 11.68
CA LYS A 108 0.13 -1.11 12.84
C LYS A 108 0.79 -1.67 14.09
N SER A 109 0.70 -2.98 14.31
CA SER A 109 1.35 -3.64 15.44
C SER A 109 2.88 -3.54 15.37
N THR A 110 3.46 -3.83 14.22
CA THR A 110 4.92 -3.76 14.00
C THR A 110 5.45 -2.35 14.29
N LEU A 111 4.77 -1.33 13.81
CA LEU A 111 5.19 0.07 13.96
C LEU A 111 4.69 0.71 15.25
N LYS A 112 3.96 -0.04 16.08
CA LYS A 112 3.38 0.45 17.35
C LYS A 112 2.44 1.66 17.16
N ILE A 113 1.73 1.67 16.06
CA ILE A 113 0.74 2.71 15.77
C ILE A 113 -0.56 2.36 16.47
N LYS A 114 -0.91 3.16 17.47
CA LYS A 114 -2.10 2.99 18.30
C LYS A 114 -3.00 4.21 18.15
N GLY A 115 -4.23 4.10 18.61
CA GLY A 115 -5.20 5.18 18.65
C GLY A 115 -6.56 4.68 19.11
N LYS A 116 -7.31 5.53 19.78
CA LYS A 116 -8.63 5.22 20.31
C LYS A 116 -9.68 5.07 19.20
N ASN A 117 -9.46 5.69 18.08
CA ASN A 117 -10.34 5.69 16.92
C ASN A 117 -9.52 5.79 15.62
N ARG A 118 -10.22 5.67 14.50
CA ARG A 118 -9.59 5.71 13.18
C ARG A 118 -8.85 7.02 12.89
N ALA A 119 -9.42 8.16 13.28
CA ALA A 119 -8.81 9.47 13.06
C ALA A 119 -7.48 9.61 13.81
N GLU A 120 -7.43 9.15 15.05
CA GLU A 120 -6.22 9.17 15.87
C GLU A 120 -5.15 8.21 15.30
N GLN A 121 -5.55 7.02 14.87
CA GLN A 121 -4.63 6.07 14.23
C GLN A 121 -4.02 6.64 12.95
N LYS A 122 -4.81 7.31 12.11
CA LYS A 122 -4.32 7.95 10.89
C LYS A 122 -3.34 9.08 11.19
N ARG A 123 -3.62 9.89 12.20
CA ARG A 123 -2.72 10.94 12.66
C ARG A 123 -1.41 10.36 13.19
N ASN A 124 -1.49 9.28 13.96
CA ASN A 124 -0.32 8.61 14.50
C ASN A 124 0.53 7.95 13.41
N ALA A 125 -0.09 7.45 12.35
CA ALA A 125 0.64 6.98 11.17
C ALA A 125 1.43 8.13 10.50
N GLN A 126 0.81 9.29 10.32
CA GLN A 126 1.50 10.48 9.79
C GLN A 126 2.64 10.94 10.71
N ASN A 127 2.43 10.89 12.01
CA ASN A 127 3.47 11.23 13.00
C ASN A 127 4.64 10.25 12.94
N TYR A 128 4.38 8.95 12.80
CA TYR A 128 5.41 7.95 12.62
C TYR A 128 6.29 8.26 11.39
N VAL A 129 5.65 8.57 10.27
CA VAL A 129 6.36 8.90 9.03
C VAL A 129 7.21 10.16 9.20
N GLN A 130 6.66 11.19 9.85
CA GLN A 130 7.40 12.43 10.13
C GLN A 130 8.63 12.16 11.00
N GLU A 131 8.50 11.39 12.06
CA GLU A 131 9.59 11.06 12.97
C GLU A 131 10.65 10.18 12.30
N ARG A 132 10.21 9.18 11.53
CA ARG A 132 11.11 8.17 10.96
C ARG A 132 11.82 8.65 9.69
N TYR A 133 11.11 9.39 8.83
CA TYR A 133 11.59 9.77 7.49
C TYR A 133 11.69 11.27 7.26
N SER A 134 11.30 12.08 8.23
CA SER A 134 11.28 13.56 8.13
C SER A 134 10.43 14.06 6.96
N VAL A 135 9.28 13.42 6.75
CA VAL A 135 8.38 13.69 5.63
C VAL A 135 7.00 14.07 6.16
N ASN A 136 6.45 15.15 5.62
CA ASN A 136 5.06 15.55 5.81
C ASN A 136 4.27 15.08 4.60
N CYS A 137 3.32 14.17 4.81
CA CYS A 137 2.56 13.55 3.73
C CYS A 137 1.07 13.46 4.06
N THR A 138 0.26 13.14 3.07
CA THR A 138 -1.17 12.86 3.25
C THR A 138 -1.37 11.53 3.99
N GLN A 139 -2.61 11.28 4.43
CA GLN A 139 -2.93 10.02 5.11
C GLN A 139 -2.73 8.81 4.20
N ASP A 140 -3.13 8.90 2.94
CA ASP A 140 -2.96 7.81 1.97
C ASP A 140 -1.48 7.50 1.71
N GLU A 141 -0.68 8.53 1.57
CA GLU A 141 0.77 8.39 1.42
C GLU A 141 1.42 7.82 2.69
N ALA A 142 0.97 8.29 3.87
CA ALA A 142 1.49 7.79 5.16
C ALA A 142 1.23 6.31 5.34
N ASP A 143 0.04 5.83 5.03
CA ASP A 143 -0.30 4.41 5.16
C ASP A 143 0.56 3.55 4.22
N ALA A 144 0.79 3.99 3.00
CA ALA A 144 1.68 3.31 2.06
C ALA A 144 3.13 3.26 2.57
N ILE A 145 3.63 4.39 3.10
CA ILE A 145 4.98 4.44 3.70
C ILE A 145 5.07 3.51 4.90
N CYS A 146 4.03 3.45 5.74
CA CYS A 146 3.98 2.53 6.88
C CYS A 146 4.01 1.05 6.45
N ILE A 147 3.28 0.69 5.41
CA ILE A 147 3.31 -0.67 4.86
C ILE A 147 4.74 -1.02 4.41
N GLY A 148 5.39 -0.13 3.69
CA GLY A 148 6.77 -0.31 3.26
C GLY A 148 7.76 -0.39 4.43
N SER A 149 7.60 0.48 5.43
CA SER A 149 8.41 0.46 6.65
C SER A 149 8.27 -0.86 7.42
N HIS A 150 7.03 -1.37 7.52
CA HIS A 150 6.78 -2.70 8.09
C HIS A 150 7.56 -3.79 7.34
N MET A 151 7.54 -3.76 6.02
CA MET A 151 8.28 -4.72 5.20
C MET A 151 9.77 -4.67 5.49
N CYS A 152 10.34 -3.48 5.55
CA CYS A 152 11.76 -3.29 5.87
C CYS A 152 12.12 -3.85 7.24
N ILE A 153 11.30 -3.62 8.26
CA ILE A 153 11.54 -4.09 9.63
C ILE A 153 11.34 -5.59 9.75
N SER A 154 10.23 -6.12 9.24
CA SER A 154 9.86 -7.54 9.40
C SER A 154 10.76 -8.47 8.61
N GLU A 155 11.37 -8.00 7.55
CA GLU A 155 12.21 -8.79 6.66
C GLU A 155 13.70 -8.47 6.79
N ALA A 156 14.08 -7.64 7.78
CA ALA A 156 15.48 -7.29 8.04
C ALA A 156 16.39 -8.50 8.36
N GLY A 157 15.81 -9.65 8.71
CA GLY A 157 16.53 -10.90 8.93
C GLY A 157 16.45 -11.88 7.77
N ILE A 158 15.75 -11.53 6.69
CA ILE A 158 15.56 -12.39 5.53
C ILE A 158 16.37 -11.82 4.37
N SER A 159 17.28 -12.63 3.84
CA SER A 159 17.99 -12.26 2.62
C SER A 159 17.00 -12.22 1.45
N TRP A 160 16.85 -11.05 0.85
CA TRP A 160 16.03 -10.86 -0.35
C TRP A 160 16.62 -11.55 -1.59
N ALA A 161 17.76 -12.20 -1.43
CA ALA A 161 18.51 -12.84 -2.52
C ALA A 161 18.08 -14.28 -2.82
N ASP A 162 17.05 -14.79 -2.13
CA ASP A 162 16.57 -16.17 -2.31
C ASP A 162 15.26 -16.22 -3.08
#